data_3511f604a53f46bb6de37c332a65ad39
#
_entry.id   3511f604a53f46bb6de37c332a65ad39
#
_cell.length_a   1.000
_cell.length_b   1.000
_cell.length_c   1.000
_cell.angle_alpha   90.00
_cell.angle_beta   90.00
_cell.angle_gamma   90.00
#
_symmetry.space_group_name_H-M   'P 1'
#
loop_
_entity.id
_entity.type
_entity.pdbx_description
1 polymer ?
#
loop_
_entity_poly.entity_id
_entity_poly.type
_entity_poly.pdbx_seq_one_letter_code
_entity_poly.pdbx_strand_id
1 'polypeptide(L)'
;MRNSAGLVVPLLLCCAGALGGGSNYGIAPGAKQLTGKISEWPVPTPKFARDPAPGPDGNIYIAVMQGDRIARFDTKSQKFNEWDLPSGAHPHGLLVDKEGRVWYTGNGNGTIGELDPATGKVREHKAPSRGSPHTLVIDDSGVIWFTSQSGYVGRLDRSSGRIAEYRMSGGLYGLALDKRGNVWVCRMSADRMGIIDSKTGKTSELYMGPGSQPRRVATAPDGTLWITLYGNGKLAHVDPAAVKIIKEYEMPAGARGGPYAVTVDGAGRVFANEIQTDTVAMLDPKTEEFQVFKLPSRNVGIRKAIVDEQGRYWYMGSHNGRLGMIE
;
A
#
# COMPACT_ATOMS: atom_id res chain seq x y z
N MET A 1 -66.11 -3.90 -50.69
CA MET A 1 -64.76 -3.47 -51.07
C MET A 1 -64.33 -2.30 -50.18
N ARG A 2 -63.62 -2.61 -49.10
CA ARG A 2 -62.82 -1.60 -48.41
C ARG A 2 -61.74 -2.39 -47.59
N ASN A 3 -60.51 -2.28 -48.05
CA ASN A 3 -59.34 -2.85 -47.40
C ASN A 3 -59.03 -2.03 -46.15
N SER A 4 -58.95 -2.65 -45.03
CA SER A 4 -58.37 -2.12 -43.80
C SER A 4 -56.96 -2.71 -43.60
N ALA A 5 -55.94 -1.87 -43.87
CA ALA A 5 -54.56 -2.21 -43.57
C ALA A 5 -54.31 -2.07 -42.08
N GLY A 6 -54.00 -3.20 -41.45
CA GLY A 6 -53.60 -3.23 -40.05
C GLY A 6 -52.15 -2.75 -39.88
N LEU A 7 -52.00 -1.74 -39.07
CA LEU A 7 -50.68 -1.20 -38.64
C LEU A 7 -50.07 -2.17 -37.60
N VAL A 8 -49.03 -2.84 -38.01
CA VAL A 8 -48.22 -3.65 -37.08
C VAL A 8 -47.19 -2.72 -36.42
N VAL A 9 -47.40 -2.40 -35.15
CA VAL A 9 -46.45 -1.69 -34.33
C VAL A 9 -45.45 -2.74 -33.80
N PRO A 10 -44.15 -2.60 -34.05
CA PRO A 10 -43.19 -3.52 -33.40
C PRO A 10 -43.09 -3.19 -31.92
N LEU A 11 -43.39 -4.18 -31.08
CA LEU A 11 -43.13 -4.15 -29.65
C LEU A 11 -41.63 -4.13 -29.46
N LEU A 12 -41.07 -2.99 -29.07
CA LEU A 12 -39.70 -2.93 -28.53
C LEU A 12 -39.72 -3.68 -27.22
N LEU A 13 -39.17 -4.89 -27.20
CA LEU A 13 -38.81 -5.60 -25.99
C LEU A 13 -37.65 -4.84 -25.33
N CYS A 14 -37.96 -3.97 -24.37
CA CYS A 14 -36.98 -3.50 -23.39
C CYS A 14 -36.52 -4.74 -22.59
N CYS A 15 -35.40 -5.33 -22.99
CA CYS A 15 -34.66 -6.20 -22.12
C CYS A 15 -34.21 -5.38 -20.89
N ALA A 16 -35.03 -5.41 -19.84
CA ALA A 16 -34.58 -5.04 -18.52
C ALA A 16 -33.50 -6.04 -18.12
N GLY A 17 -32.25 -5.67 -18.40
CA GLY A 17 -31.09 -6.40 -17.88
C GLY A 17 -31.21 -6.43 -16.38
N ALA A 18 -31.38 -7.62 -15.83
CA ALA A 18 -31.31 -7.85 -14.41
C ALA A 18 -30.03 -7.18 -13.88
N LEU A 19 -30.19 -6.17 -13.06
CA LEU A 19 -29.14 -5.61 -12.24
C LEU A 19 -28.70 -6.69 -11.26
N GLY A 20 -27.84 -7.60 -11.71
CA GLY A 20 -27.10 -8.51 -10.88
C GLY A 20 -26.28 -7.65 -9.92
N GLY A 21 -26.80 -7.48 -8.70
CA GLY A 21 -26.10 -6.81 -7.63
C GLY A 21 -24.82 -7.55 -7.32
N GLY A 22 -23.68 -7.01 -7.69
CA GLY A 22 -22.41 -7.61 -7.33
C GLY A 22 -21.25 -6.96 -8.04
N SER A 23 -20.31 -6.60 -7.30
CA SER A 23 -18.88 -6.75 -7.55
C SER A 23 -18.17 -6.02 -8.71
N ASN A 24 -18.85 -5.41 -9.65
CA ASN A 24 -18.26 -4.47 -10.63
C ASN A 24 -18.60 -3.01 -10.28
N TYR A 25 -19.02 -2.81 -9.05
CA TYR A 25 -19.44 -1.48 -8.60
C TYR A 25 -18.24 -0.54 -8.58
N GLY A 26 -18.31 0.51 -9.37
CA GLY A 26 -17.29 1.55 -9.40
C GLY A 26 -16.17 1.35 -10.42
N ILE A 27 -16.13 0.26 -11.18
CA ILE A 27 -15.13 0.10 -12.25
C ILE A 27 -15.56 0.92 -13.46
N ALA A 28 -14.63 1.71 -14.02
CA ALA A 28 -14.87 2.48 -15.23
C ALA A 28 -15.27 1.59 -16.40
N PRO A 29 -16.25 2.00 -17.24
CA PRO A 29 -16.57 1.28 -18.47
C PRO A 29 -15.32 1.15 -19.35
N GLY A 30 -15.05 -0.08 -19.84
CA GLY A 30 -13.91 -0.34 -20.71
C GLY A 30 -12.63 -0.79 -20.02
N ALA A 31 -12.55 -0.75 -18.70
CA ALA A 31 -11.42 -1.35 -17.96
C ALA A 31 -11.41 -2.88 -18.18
N LYS A 32 -10.30 -3.40 -18.72
CA LYS A 32 -10.15 -4.83 -18.96
C LYS A 32 -10.02 -5.57 -17.63
N GLN A 33 -10.94 -6.49 -17.37
CA GLN A 33 -10.86 -7.36 -16.20
C GLN A 33 -10.04 -8.61 -16.52
N LEU A 34 -9.07 -8.91 -15.66
CA LEU A 34 -8.31 -10.14 -15.73
C LEU A 34 -8.72 -11.08 -14.58
N THR A 35 -8.79 -12.36 -14.90
CA THR A 35 -8.89 -13.44 -13.93
C THR A 35 -7.48 -14.00 -13.73
N GLY A 36 -6.61 -13.26 -13.07
CA GLY A 36 -5.38 -13.85 -12.55
C GLY A 36 -5.75 -14.89 -11.49
N LYS A 37 -4.90 -15.89 -11.29
CA LYS A 37 -5.12 -16.83 -10.18
C LYS A 37 -4.92 -16.08 -8.88
N ILE A 38 -5.98 -15.99 -8.08
CA ILE A 38 -5.96 -15.33 -6.77
C ILE A 38 -6.15 -16.40 -5.70
N SER A 39 -5.21 -16.43 -4.75
CA SER A 39 -5.28 -17.32 -3.60
C SER A 39 -5.33 -16.50 -2.32
N GLU A 40 -6.10 -16.96 -1.34
CA GLU A 40 -6.23 -16.30 -0.03
C GLU A 40 -6.15 -17.30 1.12
N TRP A 41 -5.38 -16.95 2.16
CA TRP A 41 -5.19 -17.76 3.35
C TRP A 41 -5.60 -16.98 4.61
N PRO A 42 -6.42 -17.56 5.50
CA PRO A 42 -6.75 -16.90 6.78
C PRO A 42 -5.52 -16.84 7.66
N VAL A 43 -5.21 -15.65 8.19
CA VAL A 43 -4.15 -15.46 9.19
C VAL A 43 -4.63 -16.05 10.52
N PRO A 44 -3.80 -16.80 11.28
CA PRO A 44 -4.24 -17.44 12.54
C PRO A 44 -4.79 -16.43 13.56
N THR A 45 -4.16 -15.26 13.68
CA THR A 45 -4.63 -14.16 14.52
C THR A 45 -5.14 -13.01 13.64
N PRO A 46 -6.42 -13.02 13.18
CA PRO A 46 -6.92 -12.03 12.21
C PRO A 46 -7.32 -10.71 12.87
N LYS A 47 -6.53 -10.23 13.86
CA LYS A 47 -6.82 -9.02 14.62
C LYS A 47 -6.26 -7.79 13.93
N PHE A 48 -6.94 -7.32 12.89
CA PHE A 48 -6.56 -6.17 12.08
C PHE A 48 -5.12 -6.29 11.58
N ALA A 49 -4.80 -7.45 10.98
CA ALA A 49 -3.53 -7.68 10.31
C ALA A 49 -3.35 -6.69 9.15
N ARG A 50 -2.14 -6.14 8.99
CA ARG A 50 -1.95 -4.95 8.15
C ARG A 50 -0.90 -5.14 7.07
N ASP A 51 0.29 -4.65 7.35
CA ASP A 51 1.31 -4.45 6.33
C ASP A 51 2.05 -5.77 6.07
N PRO A 52 2.03 -6.32 4.85
CA PRO A 52 2.89 -7.42 4.46
C PRO A 52 4.29 -6.90 4.09
N ALA A 53 5.31 -7.74 4.28
CA ALA A 53 6.68 -7.51 3.85
C ALA A 53 7.31 -8.82 3.35
N PRO A 54 8.06 -8.80 2.22
CA PRO A 54 8.81 -9.97 1.78
C PRO A 54 10.05 -10.14 2.64
N GLY A 55 10.37 -11.39 2.98
CA GLY A 55 11.64 -11.74 3.62
C GLY A 55 12.65 -12.27 2.62
N PRO A 56 13.97 -12.17 2.93
CA PRO A 56 15.02 -12.75 2.09
C PRO A 56 14.97 -14.28 2.05
N ASP A 57 14.20 -14.90 2.94
CA ASP A 57 13.88 -16.33 2.98
C ASP A 57 12.77 -16.75 2.00
N GLY A 58 12.22 -15.80 1.22
CA GLY A 58 11.14 -16.01 0.28
C GLY A 58 9.75 -16.14 0.93
N ASN A 59 9.63 -15.84 2.21
CA ASN A 59 8.39 -15.87 2.97
C ASN A 59 7.77 -14.48 3.10
N ILE A 60 6.51 -14.41 3.49
CA ILE A 60 5.79 -13.16 3.69
C ILE A 60 5.54 -12.94 5.18
N TYR A 61 6.02 -11.82 5.69
CA TYR A 61 5.81 -11.40 7.06
C TYR A 61 4.65 -10.40 7.15
N ILE A 62 3.92 -10.40 8.25
CA ILE A 62 2.68 -9.64 8.41
C ILE A 62 2.64 -9.01 9.79
N ALA A 63 2.35 -7.71 9.86
CA ALA A 63 2.06 -7.02 11.11
C ALA A 63 0.61 -7.30 11.55
N VAL A 64 0.42 -7.99 12.67
CA VAL A 64 -0.91 -8.25 13.25
C VAL A 64 -1.18 -7.20 14.32
N MET A 65 -1.70 -6.04 13.89
CA MET A 65 -1.73 -4.80 14.68
C MET A 65 -2.46 -4.94 16.01
N GLN A 66 -3.72 -5.37 16.02
CA GLN A 66 -4.49 -5.52 17.25
C GLN A 66 -4.24 -6.84 17.99
N GLY A 67 -3.33 -7.64 17.48
CA GLY A 67 -2.89 -8.89 18.11
C GLY A 67 -1.55 -8.79 18.80
N ASP A 68 -0.83 -7.65 18.68
CA ASP A 68 0.54 -7.48 19.14
C ASP A 68 1.46 -8.63 18.68
N ARG A 69 1.40 -8.95 17.35
CA ARG A 69 2.14 -10.08 16.79
C ARG A 69 2.76 -9.75 15.44
N ILE A 70 3.77 -10.51 15.09
CA ILE A 70 4.24 -10.69 13.72
C ILE A 70 3.88 -12.11 13.29
N ALA A 71 3.23 -12.26 12.16
CA ALA A 71 3.02 -13.55 11.50
C ALA A 71 3.99 -13.71 10.33
N ARG A 72 4.43 -14.93 10.04
CA ARG A 72 5.17 -15.32 8.84
C ARG A 72 4.39 -16.40 8.11
N PHE A 73 4.12 -16.19 6.85
CA PHE A 73 3.57 -17.18 5.95
C PHE A 73 4.71 -17.84 5.16
N ASP A 74 4.89 -19.14 5.34
CA ASP A 74 5.80 -19.94 4.55
C ASP A 74 5.18 -20.23 3.19
N THR A 75 5.74 -19.65 2.13
CA THR A 75 5.18 -19.70 0.78
C THR A 75 5.22 -21.08 0.13
N LYS A 76 6.06 -22.00 0.64
CA LYS A 76 6.18 -23.38 0.15
C LYS A 76 5.19 -24.32 0.84
N SER A 77 5.17 -24.31 2.17
CA SER A 77 4.31 -25.18 2.96
C SER A 77 2.90 -24.60 3.17
N GLN A 78 2.69 -23.31 2.87
CA GLN A 78 1.46 -22.56 3.10
C GLN A 78 1.01 -22.56 4.58
N LYS A 79 1.97 -22.59 5.49
CA LYS A 79 1.74 -22.56 6.95
C LYS A 79 2.16 -21.25 7.55
N PHE A 80 1.51 -20.86 8.64
CA PHE A 80 1.84 -19.69 9.42
C PHE A 80 2.65 -20.04 10.67
N ASN A 81 3.58 -19.15 11.01
CA ASN A 81 4.19 -19.03 12.33
C ASN A 81 3.92 -17.64 12.88
N GLU A 82 3.76 -17.49 14.19
CA GLU A 82 3.55 -16.19 14.85
C GLU A 82 4.50 -16.00 16.02
N TRP A 83 4.88 -14.74 16.27
CA TRP A 83 5.66 -14.31 17.42
C TRP A 83 4.91 -13.21 18.16
N ASP A 84 4.84 -13.34 19.49
CA ASP A 84 4.30 -12.29 20.34
C ASP A 84 5.28 -11.12 20.43
N LEU A 85 4.75 -9.91 20.40
CA LEU A 85 5.45 -8.66 20.64
C LEU A 85 5.09 -8.14 22.06
N PRO A 86 5.84 -7.16 22.59
CA PRO A 86 5.44 -6.49 23.82
C PRO A 86 4.02 -5.97 23.75
N SER A 87 3.27 -6.15 24.83
CA SER A 87 1.86 -5.74 24.91
C SER A 87 1.69 -4.25 24.61
N GLY A 88 0.72 -3.91 23.77
CA GLY A 88 0.45 -2.56 23.33
C GLY A 88 1.37 -2.05 22.22
N ALA A 89 2.21 -2.90 21.63
CA ALA A 89 3.06 -2.52 20.50
C ALA A 89 2.24 -2.06 19.30
N HIS A 90 1.12 -2.72 19.02
CA HIS A 90 0.26 -2.47 17.86
C HIS A 90 1.09 -2.30 16.58
N PRO A 91 1.80 -3.35 16.10
CA PRO A 91 2.69 -3.26 14.96
C PRO A 91 1.91 -2.80 13.73
N HIS A 92 2.41 -1.77 13.04
CA HIS A 92 1.71 -1.19 11.90
C HIS A 92 2.50 -1.35 10.59
N GLY A 93 3.57 -0.59 10.40
CA GLY A 93 4.49 -0.75 9.29
C GLY A 93 5.45 -1.91 9.55
N LEU A 94 5.82 -2.62 8.48
CA LEU A 94 6.71 -3.78 8.54
C LEU A 94 7.70 -3.77 7.37
N LEU A 95 8.94 -4.15 7.65
CA LEU A 95 9.94 -4.54 6.66
C LEU A 95 10.80 -5.69 7.22
N VAL A 96 11.43 -6.45 6.33
CA VAL A 96 12.45 -7.43 6.68
C VAL A 96 13.74 -7.00 6.02
N ASP A 97 14.83 -6.90 6.78
CA ASP A 97 16.13 -6.54 6.23
C ASP A 97 16.83 -7.75 5.58
N LYS A 98 17.95 -7.50 4.92
CA LYS A 98 18.71 -8.53 4.21
C LYS A 98 19.34 -9.60 5.14
N GLU A 99 19.44 -9.29 6.42
CA GLU A 99 19.88 -10.20 7.47
C GLU A 99 18.73 -11.05 8.02
N GLY A 100 17.48 -10.83 7.56
CA GLY A 100 16.27 -11.53 7.99
C GLY A 100 15.68 -11.00 9.30
N ARG A 101 16.13 -9.84 9.81
CA ARG A 101 15.51 -9.18 10.96
C ARG A 101 14.23 -8.51 10.53
N VAL A 102 13.20 -8.65 11.35
CA VAL A 102 11.90 -8.03 11.10
C VAL A 102 11.79 -6.73 11.88
N TRP A 103 11.67 -5.64 11.16
CA TRP A 103 11.51 -4.30 11.73
C TRP A 103 10.06 -3.86 11.64
N TYR A 104 9.53 -3.31 12.74
CA TYR A 104 8.15 -2.85 12.79
C TYR A 104 8.01 -1.48 13.45
N THR A 105 6.98 -0.76 13.08
CA THR A 105 6.57 0.44 13.81
C THR A 105 5.61 0.04 14.92
N GLY A 106 5.98 0.26 16.18
CA GLY A 106 5.13 0.11 17.35
C GLY A 106 4.20 1.32 17.46
N ASN A 107 3.10 1.30 16.69
CA ASN A 107 2.18 2.43 16.58
C ASN A 107 1.49 2.75 17.92
N GLY A 108 1.26 1.73 18.75
CA GLY A 108 0.61 1.89 20.06
C GLY A 108 1.55 2.37 21.16
N ASN A 109 2.83 1.97 21.14
CA ASN A 109 3.78 2.24 22.21
C ASN A 109 4.92 3.23 21.84
N GLY A 110 4.90 3.77 20.62
CA GLY A 110 5.85 4.79 20.17
C GLY A 110 7.26 4.30 19.94
N THR A 111 7.41 3.04 19.48
CA THR A 111 8.72 2.42 19.26
C THR A 111 8.97 2.06 17.79
N ILE A 112 10.24 1.83 17.47
CA ILE A 112 10.65 1.02 16.30
C ILE A 112 11.20 -0.27 16.87
N GLY A 113 10.54 -1.38 16.57
CA GLY A 113 10.90 -2.70 17.07
C GLY A 113 11.68 -3.52 16.07
N GLU A 114 12.54 -4.37 16.59
CA GLU A 114 13.33 -5.38 15.88
C GLU A 114 13.01 -6.75 16.47
N LEU A 115 12.50 -7.67 15.64
CA LEU A 115 12.30 -9.08 15.97
C LEU A 115 13.36 -9.93 15.27
N ASP A 116 14.02 -10.79 16.00
CA ASP A 116 14.81 -11.90 15.46
C ASP A 116 13.91 -13.14 15.29
N PRO A 117 13.51 -13.54 14.06
CA PRO A 117 12.62 -14.68 13.89
C PRO A 117 13.25 -16.03 14.30
N ALA A 118 14.57 -16.13 14.32
CA ALA A 118 15.27 -17.37 14.71
C ALA A 118 15.21 -17.64 16.21
N THR A 119 15.22 -16.59 17.03
CA THR A 119 15.25 -16.68 18.48
C THR A 119 13.99 -16.19 19.17
N GLY A 120 13.11 -15.49 18.44
CA GLY A 120 11.93 -14.82 18.99
C GLY A 120 12.25 -13.57 19.84
N LYS A 121 13.52 -13.16 19.91
CA LYS A 121 13.91 -11.99 20.70
C LYS A 121 13.44 -10.69 20.06
N VAL A 122 12.88 -9.81 20.88
CA VAL A 122 12.42 -8.47 20.47
C VAL A 122 13.27 -7.41 21.18
N ARG A 123 13.65 -6.38 20.42
CA ARG A 123 14.29 -5.16 20.93
C ARG A 123 13.51 -3.95 20.42
N GLU A 124 13.26 -2.97 21.27
CA GLU A 124 12.52 -1.77 20.93
C GLU A 124 13.36 -0.50 21.13
N HIS A 125 13.28 0.41 20.16
CA HIS A 125 13.89 1.74 20.18
C HIS A 125 12.79 2.78 20.33
N LYS A 126 12.77 3.50 21.45
CA LYS A 126 11.73 4.52 21.73
C LYS A 126 11.97 5.77 20.91
N ALA A 127 10.96 6.20 20.17
CA ALA A 127 10.98 7.49 19.48
C ALA A 127 10.93 8.64 20.50
N PRO A 128 11.77 9.69 20.36
CA PRO A 128 11.81 10.80 21.33
C PRO A 128 10.46 11.49 21.54
N SER A 129 9.69 11.69 20.48
CA SER A 129 8.34 12.28 20.54
C SER A 129 7.30 11.39 21.19
N ARG A 130 7.59 10.10 21.41
CA ARG A 130 6.62 9.07 21.84
C ARG A 130 5.33 9.07 21.00
N GLY A 131 5.47 9.44 19.73
CA GLY A 131 4.35 9.52 18.80
C GLY A 131 3.87 8.15 18.35
N SER A 132 3.06 8.13 17.27
CA SER A 132 2.55 6.92 16.65
C SER A 132 3.30 6.62 15.35
N PRO A 133 4.45 5.90 15.40
CA PRO A 133 5.17 5.49 14.20
C PRO A 133 4.26 4.68 13.28
N HIS A 134 4.36 4.93 11.96
CA HIS A 134 3.36 4.40 11.04
C HIS A 134 3.95 3.57 9.90
N THR A 135 4.66 4.17 8.98
CA THR A 135 5.30 3.47 7.85
C THR A 135 6.81 3.58 7.99
N LEU A 136 7.56 2.57 7.56
CA LEU A 136 9.02 2.58 7.61
C LEU A 136 9.63 2.05 6.30
N VAL A 137 10.84 2.52 6.00
CA VAL A 137 11.72 2.05 4.92
C VAL A 137 13.16 2.01 5.43
N ILE A 138 14.00 1.22 4.79
CA ILE A 138 15.43 1.14 5.08
C ILE A 138 16.22 1.63 3.87
N ASP A 139 17.25 2.44 4.09
CA ASP A 139 18.15 2.90 3.04
C ASP A 139 19.36 1.95 2.86
N ASP A 140 20.14 2.17 1.81
CA ASP A 140 21.29 1.34 1.47
C ASP A 140 22.38 1.34 2.56
N SER A 141 22.43 2.36 3.41
CA SER A 141 23.33 2.44 4.57
C SER A 141 22.80 1.69 5.80
N GLY A 142 21.58 1.16 5.70
CA GLY A 142 20.92 0.43 6.77
C GLY A 142 20.20 1.33 7.78
N VAL A 143 20.04 2.61 7.49
CA VAL A 143 19.25 3.53 8.31
C VAL A 143 17.77 3.33 8.05
N ILE A 144 16.98 3.28 9.11
CA ILE A 144 15.52 3.16 9.00
C ILE A 144 14.89 4.55 9.12
N TRP A 145 14.14 4.91 8.08
CA TRP A 145 13.29 6.10 8.07
C TRP A 145 11.85 5.71 8.32
N PHE A 146 11.14 6.51 9.11
CA PHE A 146 9.73 6.23 9.42
C PHE A 146 8.91 7.51 9.55
N THR A 147 7.62 7.42 9.21
CA THR A 147 6.65 8.48 9.52
C THR A 147 6.05 8.25 10.90
N SER A 148 5.72 9.35 11.59
CA SER A 148 4.92 9.34 12.80
C SER A 148 3.68 10.23 12.60
N GLN A 149 2.51 9.71 12.93
CA GLN A 149 1.25 10.45 12.84
C GLN A 149 1.21 11.66 13.76
N SER A 150 2.15 11.74 14.70
CA SER A 150 2.35 12.91 15.59
C SER A 150 3.10 14.07 14.92
N GLY A 151 3.34 14.01 13.61
CA GLY A 151 3.94 15.11 12.84
C GLY A 151 5.47 15.11 12.81
N TYR A 152 6.07 13.93 12.79
CA TYR A 152 7.52 13.75 12.67
C TYR A 152 7.87 12.70 11.64
N VAL A 153 9.01 12.89 10.99
CA VAL A 153 9.73 11.83 10.27
C VAL A 153 10.93 11.44 11.12
N GLY A 154 11.03 10.17 11.47
CA GLY A 154 12.12 9.65 12.29
C GLY A 154 13.20 9.00 11.44
N ARG A 155 14.44 9.03 11.93
CA ARG A 155 15.63 8.39 11.38
C ARG A 155 16.31 7.59 12.46
N LEU A 156 16.23 6.26 12.38
CA LEU A 156 16.88 5.35 13.29
C LEU A 156 18.21 4.86 12.71
N ASP A 157 19.29 5.14 13.40
CA ASP A 157 20.59 4.50 13.19
C ASP A 157 20.59 3.16 13.93
N ARG A 158 20.54 2.06 13.17
CA ARG A 158 20.47 0.70 13.72
C ARG A 158 21.68 0.32 14.55
N SER A 159 22.86 0.87 14.24
CA SER A 159 24.11 0.54 14.92
C SER A 159 24.17 1.11 16.34
N SER A 160 23.74 2.35 16.50
CA SER A 160 23.73 3.05 17.80
C SER A 160 22.40 2.97 18.54
N GLY A 161 21.30 2.62 17.83
CA GLY A 161 19.94 2.66 18.35
C GLY A 161 19.39 4.08 18.52
N ARG A 162 20.09 5.11 18.05
CA ARG A 162 19.68 6.52 18.18
C ARG A 162 18.64 6.90 17.13
N ILE A 163 17.60 7.60 17.57
CA ILE A 163 16.57 8.16 16.70
C ILE A 163 16.70 9.69 16.69
N ALA A 164 16.82 10.24 15.49
CA ALA A 164 16.61 11.67 15.22
C ALA A 164 15.22 11.88 14.61
N GLU A 165 14.59 13.03 14.89
CA GLU A 165 13.26 13.35 14.38
C GLU A 165 13.27 14.71 13.66
N TYR A 166 12.59 14.75 12.52
CA TYR A 166 12.38 15.92 11.68
C TYR A 166 10.91 16.30 11.75
N ARG A 167 10.62 17.50 12.24
CA ARG A 167 9.24 17.99 12.33
C ARG A 167 8.65 18.22 10.93
N MET A 168 7.50 17.62 10.67
CA MET A 168 6.78 17.79 9.41
C MET A 168 5.28 17.63 9.68
N SER A 169 4.49 18.66 9.40
CA SER A 169 3.04 18.63 9.61
C SER A 169 2.28 18.10 8.39
N GLY A 170 0.97 17.91 8.49
CA GLY A 170 0.09 17.63 7.36
C GLY A 170 -0.37 16.18 7.24
N GLY A 171 -0.48 15.44 8.35
CA GLY A 171 -1.01 14.08 8.36
C GLY A 171 -0.07 13.10 7.65
N LEU A 172 1.10 12.84 8.24
CA LEU A 172 2.13 11.98 7.65
C LEU A 172 1.65 10.54 7.54
N TYR A 173 1.90 9.93 6.37
CA TYR A 173 1.42 8.58 6.09
C TYR A 173 2.48 7.71 5.42
N GLY A 174 2.39 7.46 4.12
CA GLY A 174 3.37 6.69 3.36
C GLY A 174 4.69 7.42 3.21
N LEU A 175 5.80 6.68 3.08
CA LEU A 175 7.09 7.22 2.67
C LEU A 175 7.81 6.23 1.75
N ALA A 176 8.72 6.78 0.92
CA ALA A 176 9.63 6.02 0.08
C ALA A 176 10.96 6.79 -0.07
N LEU A 177 11.98 6.10 -0.55
CA LEU A 177 13.27 6.69 -0.89
C LEU A 177 13.37 6.87 -2.40
N ASP A 178 13.86 8.03 -2.87
CA ASP A 178 14.28 8.15 -4.26
C ASP A 178 15.68 7.53 -4.47
N LYS A 179 16.12 7.40 -5.72
CA LYS A 179 17.46 6.84 -6.05
C LYS A 179 18.65 7.64 -5.50
N ARG A 180 18.43 8.86 -5.04
CA ARG A 180 19.47 9.70 -4.38
C ARG A 180 19.45 9.53 -2.86
N GLY A 181 18.51 8.72 -2.35
CA GLY A 181 18.29 8.49 -0.93
C GLY A 181 17.47 9.57 -0.23
N ASN A 182 16.86 10.53 -0.96
CA ASN A 182 15.96 11.49 -0.33
C ASN A 182 14.66 10.78 0.09
N VAL A 183 14.11 11.24 1.22
CA VAL A 183 12.90 10.67 1.80
C VAL A 183 11.68 11.44 1.32
N TRP A 184 10.80 10.77 0.59
CA TRP A 184 9.53 11.32 0.11
C TRP A 184 8.40 10.87 1.02
N VAL A 185 7.61 11.80 1.52
CA VAL A 185 6.60 11.58 2.56
C VAL A 185 5.24 12.10 2.11
N CYS A 186 4.23 11.23 2.16
CA CYS A 186 2.84 11.61 1.92
C CYS A 186 2.32 12.46 3.08
N ARG A 187 1.87 13.69 2.79
CA ARG A 187 1.29 14.64 3.74
C ARG A 187 -0.19 14.84 3.39
N MET A 188 -1.00 13.88 3.82
CA MET A 188 -2.40 13.73 3.40
C MET A 188 -3.25 14.99 3.59
N SER A 189 -3.22 15.58 4.80
CA SER A 189 -4.04 16.75 5.13
C SER A 189 -3.51 18.05 4.53
N ALA A 190 -2.34 18.03 3.89
CA ALA A 190 -1.73 19.18 3.26
C ALA A 190 -1.77 19.13 1.73
N ASP A 191 -2.27 18.04 1.15
CA ASP A 191 -2.23 17.79 -0.30
C ASP A 191 -0.82 17.94 -0.91
N ARG A 192 0.20 17.43 -0.19
CA ARG A 192 1.61 17.60 -0.56
C ARG A 192 2.41 16.33 -0.33
N MET A 193 3.47 16.18 -1.11
CA MET A 193 4.61 15.37 -0.71
C MET A 193 5.61 16.23 0.04
N GLY A 194 6.07 15.78 1.20
CA GLY A 194 7.24 16.33 1.87
C GLY A 194 8.50 15.61 1.39
N ILE A 195 9.61 16.31 1.32
CA ILE A 195 10.89 15.76 0.85
C ILE A 195 11.94 16.12 1.89
N ILE A 196 12.74 15.14 2.32
CA ILE A 196 13.89 15.35 3.19
C ILE A 196 15.15 14.92 2.42
N ASP A 197 16.07 15.82 2.23
CA ASP A 197 17.42 15.49 1.79
C ASP A 197 18.13 14.74 2.94
N SER A 198 18.38 13.46 2.73
CA SER A 198 18.90 12.57 3.79
C SER A 198 20.31 12.92 4.25
N LYS A 199 21.08 13.66 3.44
CA LYS A 199 22.44 14.07 3.72
C LYS A 199 22.50 15.37 4.54
N THR A 200 21.63 16.32 4.22
CA THR A 200 21.65 17.67 4.80
C THR A 200 20.52 17.90 5.82
N GLY A 201 19.47 17.07 5.81
CA GLY A 201 18.26 17.27 6.61
C GLY A 201 17.37 18.41 6.11
N LYS A 202 17.72 19.07 5.01
CA LYS A 202 16.87 20.13 4.43
C LYS A 202 15.57 19.56 3.92
N THR A 203 14.48 20.31 4.11
CA THR A 203 13.15 19.93 3.66
C THR A 203 12.67 20.79 2.50
N SER A 204 11.94 20.16 1.60
CA SER A 204 11.19 20.81 0.53
C SER A 204 9.86 20.09 0.33
N GLU A 205 9.04 20.54 -0.63
CA GLU A 205 7.73 19.93 -0.85
C GLU A 205 7.30 20.02 -2.32
N LEU A 206 6.40 19.09 -2.71
CA LEU A 206 5.71 19.10 -3.99
C LEU A 206 4.19 19.15 -3.72
N TYR A 207 3.51 20.14 -4.28
CA TYR A 207 2.05 20.24 -4.22
C TYR A 207 1.41 19.24 -5.19
N MET A 208 0.43 18.47 -4.72
CA MET A 208 -0.21 17.38 -5.47
C MET A 208 -1.62 17.74 -5.99
N GLY A 209 -2.01 19.01 -5.91
CA GLY A 209 -3.35 19.46 -6.29
C GLY A 209 -4.36 19.44 -5.13
N PRO A 210 -5.46 20.20 -5.26
CA PRO A 210 -6.43 20.35 -4.18
C PRO A 210 -7.20 19.04 -3.95
N GLY A 211 -7.35 18.66 -2.68
CA GLY A 211 -8.08 17.45 -2.27
C GLY A 211 -7.41 16.14 -2.67
N SER A 212 -6.15 16.17 -3.11
CA SER A 212 -5.43 14.98 -3.59
C SER A 212 -5.20 13.93 -2.49
N GLN A 213 -4.93 14.36 -1.27
CA GLN A 213 -4.67 13.48 -0.11
C GLN A 213 -3.69 12.34 -0.43
N PRO A 214 -2.42 12.64 -0.80
CA PRO A 214 -1.44 11.61 -1.14
C PRO A 214 -1.29 10.63 0.02
N ARG A 215 -1.40 9.31 -0.28
CA ARG A 215 -1.51 8.32 0.78
C ARG A 215 -0.36 7.34 0.84
N ARG A 216 -0.03 6.68 -0.24
CA ARG A 216 1.12 5.77 -0.35
C ARG A 216 1.96 6.16 -1.54
N VAL A 217 3.23 5.82 -1.47
CA VAL A 217 4.23 6.09 -2.50
C VAL A 217 5.11 4.86 -2.69
N ALA A 218 5.45 4.58 -3.94
CA ALA A 218 6.39 3.53 -4.32
C ALA A 218 7.41 4.07 -5.31
N THR A 219 8.65 3.59 -5.21
CA THR A 219 9.73 3.91 -6.13
C THR A 219 9.79 2.85 -7.22
N ALA A 220 9.76 3.30 -8.47
CA ALA A 220 9.87 2.43 -9.63
C ALA A 220 11.33 2.07 -9.94
N PRO A 221 11.59 0.98 -10.72
CA PRO A 221 12.94 0.60 -11.13
C PRO A 221 13.69 1.67 -11.93
N ASP A 222 12.99 2.53 -12.66
CA ASP A 222 13.55 3.68 -13.37
C ASP A 222 13.91 4.85 -12.45
N GLY A 223 13.43 4.83 -11.21
CA GLY A 223 13.66 5.84 -10.17
C GLY A 223 12.58 6.91 -10.07
N THR A 224 11.55 6.82 -10.88
CA THR A 224 10.35 7.65 -10.72
C THR A 224 9.52 7.19 -9.52
N LEU A 225 8.59 8.03 -9.07
CA LEU A 225 7.71 7.72 -7.95
C LEU A 225 6.26 7.59 -8.42
N TRP A 226 5.55 6.66 -7.81
CA TRP A 226 4.13 6.47 -8.02
C TRP A 226 3.39 6.68 -6.70
N ILE A 227 2.37 7.54 -6.73
CA ILE A 227 1.69 8.03 -5.51
C ILE A 227 0.19 7.87 -5.69
N THR A 228 -0.47 7.20 -4.74
CA THR A 228 -1.93 7.16 -4.69
C THR A 228 -2.48 8.46 -4.13
N LEU A 229 -3.37 9.09 -4.87
CA LEU A 229 -4.09 10.30 -4.51
C LEU A 229 -5.50 9.89 -4.04
N TYR A 230 -5.59 9.54 -2.77
CA TYR A 230 -6.79 8.94 -2.16
C TYR A 230 -8.03 9.81 -2.29
N GLY A 231 -7.89 11.14 -2.15
CA GLY A 231 -9.01 12.05 -2.09
C GLY A 231 -9.67 12.31 -3.45
N ASN A 232 -8.93 12.22 -4.54
CA ASN A 232 -9.44 12.50 -5.89
C ASN A 232 -9.44 11.29 -6.84
N GLY A 233 -9.08 10.10 -6.35
CA GLY A 233 -9.19 8.86 -7.12
C GLY A 233 -8.16 8.69 -8.22
N LYS A 234 -6.96 9.23 -8.03
CA LYS A 234 -5.91 9.22 -9.06
C LYS A 234 -4.65 8.48 -8.60
N LEU A 235 -3.84 8.16 -9.59
CA LEU A 235 -2.47 7.68 -9.42
C LEU A 235 -1.53 8.70 -10.08
N ALA A 236 -0.60 9.28 -9.31
CA ALA A 236 0.35 10.26 -9.83
C ALA A 236 1.70 9.61 -10.11
N HIS A 237 2.26 9.90 -11.29
CA HIS A 237 3.63 9.60 -11.71
C HIS A 237 4.48 10.85 -11.53
N VAL A 238 5.59 10.74 -10.78
CA VAL A 238 6.40 11.87 -10.35
C VAL A 238 7.87 11.66 -10.70
N ASP A 239 8.50 12.70 -11.23
CA ASP A 239 9.95 12.78 -11.39
C ASP A 239 10.57 13.39 -10.11
N PRO A 240 11.25 12.58 -9.27
CA PRO A 240 11.85 13.09 -8.04
C PRO A 240 13.08 13.97 -8.29
N ALA A 241 13.72 13.85 -9.46
CA ALA A 241 14.89 14.68 -9.78
C ALA A 241 14.48 16.11 -10.10
N ALA A 242 13.41 16.28 -10.87
CA ALA A 242 12.85 17.58 -11.23
C ALA A 242 11.83 18.11 -10.22
N VAL A 243 11.45 17.30 -9.22
CA VAL A 243 10.41 17.60 -8.21
C VAL A 243 9.11 18.03 -8.88
N LYS A 244 8.62 17.22 -9.83
CA LYS A 244 7.41 17.55 -10.60
C LYS A 244 6.54 16.31 -10.88
N ILE A 245 5.24 16.54 -11.02
CA ILE A 245 4.30 15.54 -11.54
C ILE A 245 4.54 15.42 -13.05
N ILE A 246 4.80 14.19 -13.52
CA ILE A 246 4.91 13.85 -14.94
C ILE A 246 3.48 13.73 -15.52
N LYS A 247 2.65 12.91 -14.86
CA LYS A 247 1.29 12.63 -15.30
C LYS A 247 0.42 12.13 -14.14
N GLU A 248 -0.88 12.35 -14.25
CA GLU A 248 -1.88 11.73 -13.39
C GLU A 248 -2.77 10.81 -14.22
N TYR A 249 -3.17 9.69 -13.63
CA TYR A 249 -4.06 8.70 -14.23
C TYR A 249 -5.31 8.56 -13.36
N GLU A 250 -6.48 8.65 -13.95
CA GLU A 250 -7.74 8.35 -13.27
C GLU A 250 -7.78 6.85 -12.98
N MET A 251 -8.00 6.49 -11.70
CA MET A 251 -8.15 5.09 -11.31
C MET A 251 -9.50 4.53 -11.81
N PRO A 252 -9.60 3.21 -12.07
CA PRO A 252 -10.79 2.59 -12.67
C PRO A 252 -12.11 2.86 -11.94
N ALA A 253 -12.11 3.04 -10.62
CA ALA A 253 -13.31 3.39 -9.85
C ALA A 253 -13.45 4.91 -9.59
N GLY A 254 -12.50 5.73 -10.05
CA GLY A 254 -12.48 7.16 -9.86
C GLY A 254 -12.40 7.59 -8.40
N ALA A 255 -12.86 8.80 -8.08
CA ALA A 255 -12.76 9.38 -6.75
C ALA A 255 -13.42 8.53 -5.64
N ARG A 256 -14.42 7.72 -5.98
CA ARG A 256 -15.10 6.85 -5.00
C ARG A 256 -14.34 5.57 -4.70
N GLY A 257 -13.37 5.19 -5.51
CA GLY A 257 -12.56 3.97 -5.30
C GLY A 257 -11.64 4.05 -4.11
N GLY A 258 -11.12 5.24 -3.82
CA GLY A 258 -10.17 5.50 -2.74
C GLY A 258 -8.87 4.71 -2.95
N PRO A 259 -8.02 5.06 -3.94
CA PRO A 259 -6.75 4.38 -4.18
C PRO A 259 -5.87 4.46 -2.94
N TYR A 260 -5.36 3.31 -2.49
CA TYR A 260 -4.70 3.25 -1.19
C TYR A 260 -3.26 2.73 -1.26
N ALA A 261 -3.05 1.42 -1.40
CA ALA A 261 -1.73 0.87 -1.57
C ALA A 261 -1.22 1.08 -3.00
N VAL A 262 0.07 1.26 -3.16
CA VAL A 262 0.77 1.25 -4.45
C VAL A 262 2.07 0.48 -4.32
N THR A 263 2.38 -0.31 -5.33
CA THR A 263 3.68 -0.97 -5.49
C THR A 263 4.00 -1.09 -6.98
N VAL A 264 5.29 -1.23 -7.31
CA VAL A 264 5.77 -1.33 -8.69
C VAL A 264 6.58 -2.61 -8.81
N ASP A 265 6.36 -3.38 -9.86
CA ASP A 265 7.13 -4.59 -10.12
C ASP A 265 8.44 -4.31 -10.86
N GLY A 266 9.26 -5.36 -11.04
CA GLY A 266 10.54 -5.26 -11.73
C GLY A 266 10.45 -4.88 -13.22
N ALA A 267 9.27 -5.03 -13.84
CA ALA A 267 9.00 -4.62 -15.22
C ALA A 267 8.50 -3.16 -15.33
N GLY A 268 8.28 -2.49 -14.20
CA GLY A 268 7.76 -1.13 -14.10
C GLY A 268 6.23 -1.04 -14.16
N ARG A 269 5.50 -2.17 -14.05
CA ARG A 269 4.04 -2.15 -13.95
C ARG A 269 3.64 -1.72 -12.55
N VAL A 270 2.60 -0.89 -12.47
CA VAL A 270 2.17 -0.24 -11.22
C VAL A 270 0.89 -0.86 -10.74
N PHE A 271 0.91 -1.40 -9.53
CA PHE A 271 -0.27 -1.97 -8.90
C PHE A 271 -0.78 -1.03 -7.82
N ALA A 272 -2.06 -0.71 -7.88
CA ALA A 272 -2.75 0.05 -6.84
C ALA A 272 -4.11 -0.58 -6.55
N ASN A 273 -4.48 -0.68 -5.27
CA ASN A 273 -5.83 -1.11 -4.93
C ASN A 273 -6.74 0.10 -4.72
N GLU A 274 -8.02 -0.14 -4.92
CA GLU A 274 -9.10 0.78 -4.59
C GLU A 274 -9.86 0.19 -3.40
N ILE A 275 -9.66 0.76 -2.22
CA ILE A 275 -10.08 0.15 -0.95
C ILE A 275 -11.59 -0.01 -0.80
N GLN A 276 -12.37 0.78 -1.56
CA GLN A 276 -13.84 0.76 -1.51
C GLN A 276 -14.47 -0.25 -2.48
N THR A 277 -13.69 -0.88 -3.36
CA THR A 277 -14.23 -1.71 -4.44
C THR A 277 -13.79 -3.17 -4.39
N ASP A 278 -12.90 -3.52 -3.47
CA ASP A 278 -12.27 -4.86 -3.42
C ASP A 278 -11.61 -5.25 -4.75
N THR A 279 -10.92 -4.29 -5.37
CA THR A 279 -10.18 -4.47 -6.62
C THR A 279 -8.73 -4.06 -6.49
N VAL A 280 -7.90 -4.67 -7.34
CA VAL A 280 -6.52 -4.24 -7.59
C VAL A 280 -6.43 -3.85 -9.06
N ALA A 281 -5.97 -2.65 -9.35
CA ALA A 281 -5.69 -2.19 -10.69
C ALA A 281 -4.19 -2.26 -10.96
N MET A 282 -3.80 -2.82 -12.11
CA MET A 282 -2.44 -2.79 -12.63
C MET A 282 -2.40 -1.86 -13.84
N LEU A 283 -1.59 -0.83 -13.76
CA LEU A 283 -1.29 0.07 -14.87
C LEU A 283 0.00 -0.37 -15.56
N ASP A 284 -0.04 -0.54 -16.86
CA ASP A 284 1.18 -0.57 -17.69
C ASP A 284 1.49 0.85 -18.16
N PRO A 285 2.57 1.50 -17.67
CA PRO A 285 2.89 2.88 -18.06
C PRO A 285 3.26 3.04 -19.54
N LYS A 286 3.59 1.95 -20.23
CA LYS A 286 3.96 1.98 -21.66
C LYS A 286 2.74 2.09 -22.58
N THR A 287 1.66 1.39 -22.22
CA THR A 287 0.39 1.41 -22.96
C THR A 287 -0.62 2.36 -22.35
N GLU A 288 -0.39 2.76 -21.09
CA GLU A 288 -1.30 3.56 -20.26
C GLU A 288 -2.65 2.88 -20.00
N GLU A 289 -2.70 1.57 -20.13
CA GLU A 289 -3.91 0.78 -19.93
C GLU A 289 -3.95 0.18 -18.52
N PHE A 290 -5.16 0.20 -17.93
CA PHE A 290 -5.44 -0.50 -16.69
C PHE A 290 -5.98 -1.91 -16.95
N GLN A 291 -5.47 -2.85 -16.16
CA GLN A 291 -6.04 -4.19 -16.00
C GLN A 291 -6.54 -4.30 -14.56
N VAL A 292 -7.77 -4.81 -14.36
CA VAL A 292 -8.41 -4.86 -13.05
C VAL A 292 -8.58 -6.30 -12.60
N PHE A 293 -8.09 -6.60 -11.41
CA PHE A 293 -8.27 -7.88 -10.70
C PHE A 293 -9.34 -7.68 -9.64
N LYS A 294 -10.38 -8.47 -9.71
CA LYS A 294 -11.42 -8.51 -8.71
C LYS A 294 -11.08 -9.54 -7.65
N LEU A 295 -11.06 -9.12 -6.39
CA LEU A 295 -10.73 -10.02 -5.30
C LEU A 295 -11.88 -11.00 -5.02
N PRO A 296 -11.57 -12.25 -4.63
CA PRO A 296 -12.58 -13.25 -4.34
C PRO A 296 -13.36 -12.95 -3.06
N SER A 297 -12.70 -12.35 -2.08
CA SER A 297 -13.31 -11.91 -0.82
C SER A 297 -13.87 -10.49 -0.92
N ARG A 298 -14.83 -10.17 -0.03
CA ARG A 298 -15.38 -8.81 0.12
C ARG A 298 -14.88 -8.15 1.39
N ASN A 299 -14.96 -6.81 1.42
CA ASN A 299 -14.51 -5.99 2.53
C ASN A 299 -13.05 -6.31 2.91
N VAL A 300 -12.20 -6.39 1.91
CA VAL A 300 -10.81 -6.82 2.09
C VAL A 300 -9.99 -5.76 2.83
N GLY A 301 -10.11 -4.50 2.43
CA GLY A 301 -9.46 -3.38 3.10
C GLY A 301 -7.93 -3.39 2.97
N ILE A 302 -7.40 -3.58 1.77
CA ILE A 302 -5.96 -3.57 1.51
C ILE A 302 -5.38 -2.18 1.82
N ARG A 303 -4.33 -2.15 2.67
CA ARG A 303 -3.66 -0.91 3.10
C ARG A 303 -2.19 -0.83 2.71
N LYS A 304 -1.57 -1.97 2.47
CA LYS A 304 -0.25 -2.13 1.86
C LYS A 304 -0.23 -3.43 1.07
N ALA A 305 0.52 -3.42 0.00
CA ALA A 305 0.81 -4.59 -0.82
C ALA A 305 2.28 -4.56 -1.22
N ILE A 306 2.79 -5.69 -1.66
CA ILE A 306 4.15 -5.85 -2.16
C ILE A 306 4.12 -6.71 -3.42
N VAL A 307 5.15 -6.59 -4.24
CA VAL A 307 5.46 -7.57 -5.29
C VAL A 307 6.73 -8.28 -4.87
N ASP A 308 6.73 -9.61 -4.92
CA ASP A 308 7.91 -10.42 -4.61
C ASP A 308 8.84 -10.60 -5.83
N GLU A 309 9.98 -11.25 -5.62
CA GLU A 309 10.97 -11.50 -6.68
C GLU A 309 10.45 -12.37 -7.84
N GLN A 310 9.38 -13.12 -7.62
CA GLN A 310 8.69 -13.91 -8.64
C GLN A 310 7.62 -13.11 -9.40
N GLY A 311 7.45 -11.83 -9.06
CA GLY A 311 6.45 -10.95 -9.67
C GLY A 311 5.03 -11.17 -9.18
N ARG A 312 4.83 -11.91 -8.07
CA ARG A 312 3.52 -12.14 -7.47
C ARG A 312 3.14 -10.94 -6.59
N TYR A 313 1.91 -10.46 -6.76
CA TYR A 313 1.38 -9.38 -5.93
C TYR A 313 0.76 -9.95 -4.66
N TRP A 314 1.31 -9.56 -3.49
CA TRP A 314 0.82 -9.98 -2.19
C TRP A 314 0.14 -8.82 -1.48
N TYR A 315 -0.99 -9.09 -0.84
CA TYR A 315 -1.75 -8.11 -0.07
C TYR A 315 -2.24 -8.68 1.24
N MET A 316 -2.45 -7.82 2.22
CA MET A 316 -3.12 -8.18 3.46
C MET A 316 -4.50 -7.53 3.51
N GLY A 317 -5.53 -8.33 3.64
CA GLY A 317 -6.90 -7.91 3.88
C GLY A 317 -7.08 -7.56 5.35
N SER A 318 -6.97 -6.27 5.69
CA SER A 318 -7.01 -5.83 7.09
C SER A 318 -8.37 -6.00 7.73
N HIS A 319 -9.44 -5.99 6.95
CA HIS A 319 -10.81 -6.13 7.46
C HIS A 319 -11.26 -7.60 7.52
N ASN A 320 -10.81 -8.45 6.60
CA ASN A 320 -11.22 -9.84 6.52
C ASN A 320 -10.19 -10.83 7.08
N GLY A 321 -9.01 -10.34 7.47
CA GLY A 321 -7.97 -11.16 8.10
C GLY A 321 -7.33 -12.21 7.17
N ARG A 322 -7.27 -11.94 5.86
CA ARG A 322 -6.69 -12.87 4.87
C ARG A 322 -5.47 -12.29 4.20
N LEU A 323 -4.40 -13.06 4.14
CA LEU A 323 -3.29 -12.83 3.23
C LEU A 323 -3.72 -13.28 1.85
N GLY A 324 -3.56 -12.43 0.85
CA GLY A 324 -3.90 -12.74 -0.53
C GLY A 324 -2.71 -12.63 -1.48
N MET A 325 -2.75 -13.38 -2.57
CA MET A 325 -1.75 -13.37 -3.63
C MET A 325 -2.44 -13.39 -5.00
N ILE A 326 -1.95 -12.58 -5.93
CA ILE A 326 -2.29 -12.60 -7.36
C ILE A 326 -1.05 -13.04 -8.13
N GLU A 327 -1.18 -14.10 -8.94
CA GLU A 327 -0.15 -14.61 -9.85
C GLU A 327 -0.60 -14.62 -11.32
#